data_a685023aa1926c4bdc59cefefb66181e
#
_entry.id   a685023aa1926c4bdc59cefefb66181e
#
_cell.length_a   1.000
_cell.length_b   1.000
_cell.length_c   1.000
_cell.angle_alpha   90.00
_cell.angle_beta   90.00
_cell.angle_gamma   90.00
#
_symmetry.space_group_name_H-M   'P 1'
#
loop_
_entity.id
_entity.type
_entity.pdbx_description
1 polymer ?
#
loop_
_entity_poly.entity_id
_entity_poly.type
_entity_poly.pdbx_seq_one_letter_code
_entity_poly.pdbx_strand_id
1 'polypeptide(L)'
;GEAEAGAAVLEACDRAMIFGGTPTVERYRGNPKVQAHGPGFSKILLGDDVVDHWPDYLDLMVESIYLNSGRGCINCSGIWASRHTREIAEALAERLGPIEALPPNDPKAGLAAFTVPGMGAAVWKQIEQDLQTPGVTHSTEKYGPRLVEQERASYLRPTIVYAPSPDAPVAQKEYMFPFAAVVECPQAEM
;
A
#
# COMPACT_ATOMS: atom_id res chain seq x y z
N GLY A 1 20.28 13.47 -18.33
CA GLY A 1 19.16 12.56 -18.02
C GLY A 1 18.24 13.14 -16.94
N GLU A 2 17.13 12.47 -16.63
CA GLU A 2 16.16 12.95 -15.62
C GLU A 2 16.78 13.17 -14.24
N ALA A 3 17.73 12.31 -13.84
CA ALA A 3 18.45 12.44 -12.58
C ALA A 3 19.34 13.69 -12.53
N GLU A 4 19.93 14.08 -13.62
CA GLU A 4 20.76 15.32 -13.73
C GLU A 4 19.90 16.56 -13.70
N ALA A 5 18.72 16.54 -14.34
CA ALA A 5 17.78 17.64 -14.30
C ALA A 5 17.24 17.84 -12.86
N GLY A 6 16.91 16.77 -12.16
CA GLY A 6 16.50 16.81 -10.76
C GLY A 6 17.59 17.40 -9.85
N ALA A 7 18.84 16.98 -10.03
CA ALA A 7 19.97 17.53 -9.27
C ALA A 7 20.17 19.04 -9.54
N ALA A 8 20.11 19.47 -10.79
CA ALA A 8 20.24 20.89 -11.16
C ALA A 8 19.12 21.76 -10.54
N VAL A 9 17.89 21.26 -10.50
CA VAL A 9 16.77 21.95 -9.82
C VAL A 9 17.06 22.10 -8.33
N LEU A 10 17.50 21.03 -7.65
CA LEU A 10 17.82 21.06 -6.22
C LEU A 10 18.97 22.05 -5.90
N GLU A 11 19.98 22.12 -6.77
CA GLU A 11 21.10 23.07 -6.61
C GLU A 11 20.66 24.52 -6.79
N ALA A 12 19.74 24.79 -7.71
CA ALA A 12 19.25 26.13 -8.01
C ALA A 12 18.28 26.70 -6.95
N CYS A 13 17.74 25.84 -6.08
CA CYS A 13 16.78 26.24 -5.04
C CYS A 13 17.47 26.44 -3.67
N ASP A 14 17.01 27.43 -2.91
CA ASP A 14 17.46 27.63 -1.52
C ASP A 14 16.95 26.54 -0.58
N ARG A 15 15.74 26.01 -0.86
CA ARG A 15 15.11 24.88 -0.19
C ARG A 15 14.32 24.05 -1.17
N ALA A 16 14.31 22.74 -0.98
CA ALA A 16 13.59 21.80 -1.80
C ALA A 16 12.86 20.77 -0.94
N MET A 17 11.73 20.28 -1.47
CA MET A 17 11.02 19.13 -0.93
C MET A 17 11.03 18.04 -2.00
N ILE A 18 11.38 16.83 -1.60
CA ILE A 18 11.41 15.67 -2.50
C ILE A 18 10.59 14.52 -1.92
N PHE A 19 9.98 13.75 -2.81
CA PHE A 19 9.28 12.52 -2.47
C PHE A 19 9.95 11.35 -3.18
N GLY A 20 10.13 10.22 -2.49
CA GLY A 20 10.73 9.05 -3.11
C GLY A 20 10.80 7.85 -2.17
N GLY A 21 11.29 6.74 -2.68
CA GLY A 21 11.54 5.55 -1.86
C GLY A 21 12.72 5.72 -0.91
N THR A 22 12.94 4.73 -0.06
CA THR A 22 14.04 4.71 0.93
C THR A 22 15.40 5.12 0.35
N PRO A 23 15.83 4.63 -0.84
CA PRO A 23 17.12 5.04 -1.42
C PRO A 23 17.22 6.54 -1.71
N THR A 24 16.09 7.17 -2.09
CA THR A 24 16.04 8.62 -2.33
C THR A 24 16.17 9.39 -1.03
N VAL A 25 15.44 8.98 0.01
CA VAL A 25 15.52 9.61 1.33
C VAL A 25 16.93 9.52 1.90
N GLU A 26 17.54 8.34 1.83
CA GLU A 26 18.91 8.13 2.33
C GLU A 26 19.94 9.02 1.61
N ARG A 27 19.79 9.20 0.29
CA ARG A 27 20.68 10.06 -0.51
C ARG A 27 20.72 11.51 0.01
N TYR A 28 19.59 12.01 0.50
CA TYR A 28 19.46 13.40 0.95
C TYR A 28 19.45 13.54 2.48
N ARG A 29 19.64 12.44 3.20
CA ARG A 29 19.73 12.45 4.66
C ARG A 29 20.80 13.43 5.14
N GLY A 30 20.41 14.33 6.04
CA GLY A 30 21.33 15.32 6.61
C GLY A 30 21.60 16.54 5.73
N ASN A 31 21.00 16.67 4.56
CA ASN A 31 21.07 17.90 3.75
C ASN A 31 20.04 18.92 4.27
N PRO A 32 20.45 20.03 4.91
CA PRO A 32 19.54 21.00 5.53
C PRO A 32 18.69 21.77 4.49
N LYS A 33 19.07 21.73 3.21
CA LYS A 33 18.30 22.35 2.12
C LYS A 33 17.20 21.45 1.59
N VAL A 34 17.24 20.15 1.86
CA VAL A 34 16.31 19.17 1.27
C VAL A 34 15.47 18.51 2.34
N GLN A 35 14.16 18.72 2.29
CA GLN A 35 13.19 17.97 3.07
C GLN A 35 12.79 16.73 2.25
N ALA A 36 13.29 15.55 2.65
CA ALA A 36 13.01 14.30 1.96
C ALA A 36 11.87 13.54 2.64
N HIS A 37 10.87 13.16 1.85
CA HIS A 37 9.71 12.38 2.26
C HIS A 37 9.75 10.99 1.62
N GLY A 38 9.71 9.96 2.45
CA GLY A 38 9.77 8.55 2.07
C GLY A 38 8.46 7.80 2.27
N PRO A 39 8.52 6.46 2.27
CA PRO A 39 7.41 5.60 2.64
C PRO A 39 6.89 5.94 4.04
N GLY A 40 5.57 5.92 4.22
CA GLY A 40 4.93 6.30 5.47
C GLY A 40 4.77 5.14 6.44
N PHE A 41 4.60 3.93 5.91
CA PHE A 41 4.27 2.71 6.68
C PHE A 41 3.08 2.90 7.63
N SER A 42 2.12 3.72 7.20
CA SER A 42 0.95 4.07 8.01
C SER A 42 0.12 2.85 8.35
N LYS A 43 -0.30 2.74 9.62
CA LYS A 43 -1.07 1.62 10.16
C LYS A 43 -2.32 2.11 10.88
N ILE A 44 -3.35 1.28 10.87
CA ILE A 44 -4.49 1.40 11.79
C ILE A 44 -4.30 0.34 12.86
N LEU A 45 -4.30 0.76 14.13
CA LEU A 45 -4.22 -0.12 15.28
C LEU A 45 -5.60 -0.18 15.93
N LEU A 46 -6.20 -1.37 15.99
CA LEU A 46 -7.46 -1.62 16.67
C LEU A 46 -7.16 -2.20 18.06
N GLY A 47 -7.17 -1.35 19.07
CA GLY A 47 -6.98 -1.76 20.46
C GLY A 47 -8.12 -2.63 20.98
N ASP A 48 -7.87 -3.35 22.07
CA ASP A 48 -8.85 -4.25 22.68
C ASP A 48 -10.14 -3.56 23.14
N ASP A 49 -10.10 -2.25 23.34
CA ASP A 49 -11.21 -1.40 23.70
C ASP A 49 -12.20 -1.15 22.55
N VAL A 50 -11.74 -1.26 21.29
CA VAL A 50 -12.55 -0.96 20.10
C VAL A 50 -12.65 -2.10 19.10
N VAL A 51 -11.82 -3.13 19.20
CA VAL A 51 -11.70 -4.17 18.18
C VAL A 51 -12.99 -4.95 17.95
N ASP A 52 -13.84 -5.13 18.97
CA ASP A 52 -15.15 -5.78 18.82
C ASP A 52 -16.18 -4.94 18.06
N HIS A 53 -15.91 -3.64 17.95
CA HIS A 53 -16.70 -2.68 17.16
C HIS A 53 -16.07 -2.38 15.81
N TRP A 54 -15.16 -3.20 15.32
CA TRP A 54 -14.47 -2.99 14.04
C TRP A 54 -15.40 -2.72 12.85
N PRO A 55 -16.64 -3.27 12.77
CA PRO A 55 -17.53 -2.96 11.64
C PRO A 55 -17.88 -1.48 11.52
N ASP A 56 -17.91 -0.74 12.64
CA ASP A 56 -18.19 0.70 12.66
C ASP A 56 -17.06 1.52 11.99
N TYR A 57 -15.88 0.94 11.90
CA TYR A 57 -14.69 1.56 11.30
C TYR A 57 -14.38 1.05 9.89
N LEU A 58 -15.18 0.14 9.32
CA LEU A 58 -14.90 -0.48 8.02
C LEU A 58 -14.78 0.56 6.91
N ASP A 59 -15.68 1.54 6.84
CA ASP A 59 -15.62 2.59 5.81
C ASP A 59 -14.36 3.45 5.94
N LEU A 60 -13.94 3.77 7.16
CA LEU A 60 -12.68 4.47 7.43
C LEU A 60 -11.48 3.65 6.97
N MET A 61 -11.46 2.35 7.24
CA MET A 61 -10.38 1.45 6.80
C MET A 61 -10.32 1.38 5.28
N VAL A 62 -11.46 1.21 4.61
CA VAL A 62 -11.57 1.18 3.14
C VAL A 62 -11.04 2.47 2.53
N GLU A 63 -11.51 3.63 3.04
CA GLU A 63 -11.06 4.94 2.55
C GLU A 63 -9.56 5.15 2.76
N SER A 64 -9.05 4.82 3.95
CA SER A 64 -7.63 4.96 4.29
C SER A 64 -6.70 4.12 3.39
N ILE A 65 -7.16 2.96 2.91
CA ILE A 65 -6.41 2.11 1.98
C ILE A 65 -6.52 2.65 0.55
N TYR A 66 -7.72 3.06 0.12
CA TYR A 66 -8.05 3.28 -1.28
C TYR A 66 -7.88 4.74 -1.74
N LEU A 67 -7.96 5.71 -0.84
CA LEU A 67 -7.85 7.13 -1.17
C LEU A 67 -6.63 7.40 -2.04
N ASN A 68 -6.80 8.21 -3.09
CA ASN A 68 -5.75 8.51 -4.05
C ASN A 68 -5.07 7.25 -4.65
N SER A 69 -5.86 6.19 -4.84
CA SER A 69 -5.36 4.89 -5.34
C SER A 69 -4.19 4.30 -4.52
N GLY A 70 -4.20 4.51 -3.21
CA GLY A 70 -3.18 3.98 -2.30
C GLY A 70 -1.78 4.56 -2.50
N ARG A 71 -1.64 5.72 -3.17
CA ARG A 71 -0.33 6.29 -3.55
C ARG A 71 0.22 7.34 -2.60
N GLY A 72 -0.49 7.64 -1.53
CA GLY A 72 -0.01 8.56 -0.51
C GLY A 72 0.78 7.84 0.58
N CYS A 73 1.82 8.47 1.12
CA CYS A 73 2.55 7.96 2.28
C CYS A 73 1.69 7.88 3.56
N ILE A 74 0.52 8.51 3.56
CA ILE A 74 -0.48 8.44 4.64
C ILE A 74 -1.51 7.34 4.43
N ASN A 75 -1.53 6.65 3.29
CA ASN A 75 -2.46 5.55 3.08
C ASN A 75 -2.14 4.39 4.01
N CYS A 76 -3.19 3.77 4.52
CA CYS A 76 -3.06 2.62 5.39
C CYS A 76 -2.48 1.42 4.62
N SER A 77 -1.31 0.94 5.03
CA SER A 77 -0.65 -0.25 4.50
C SER A 77 -0.83 -1.48 5.39
N GLY A 78 -1.44 -1.32 6.57
CA GLY A 78 -1.72 -2.43 7.47
C GLY A 78 -2.72 -2.09 8.57
N ILE A 79 -3.54 -3.06 8.92
CA ILE A 79 -4.50 -2.99 10.02
C ILE A 79 -4.10 -4.06 11.02
N TRP A 80 -3.76 -3.64 12.22
CA TRP A 80 -3.29 -4.54 13.28
C TRP A 80 -4.35 -4.65 14.36
N ALA A 81 -4.70 -5.88 14.72
CA ALA A 81 -5.73 -6.18 15.70
C ALA A 81 -5.41 -7.47 16.45
N SER A 82 -5.88 -7.57 17.70
CA SER A 82 -5.67 -8.75 18.54
C SER A 82 -6.62 -9.90 18.21
N ARG A 83 -7.74 -9.62 17.54
CA ARG A 83 -8.77 -10.59 17.14
C ARG A 83 -9.60 -10.06 15.97
N HIS A 84 -10.50 -10.87 15.43
CA HIS A 84 -11.35 -10.56 14.27
C HIS A 84 -10.58 -10.27 12.96
N THR A 85 -9.29 -10.55 12.93
CA THR A 85 -8.41 -10.19 11.81
C THR A 85 -8.82 -10.83 10.49
N ARG A 86 -9.34 -12.07 10.53
CA ARG A 86 -9.83 -12.75 9.33
C ARG A 86 -11.14 -12.13 8.83
N GLU A 87 -12.07 -11.83 9.72
CA GLU A 87 -13.33 -11.17 9.40
C GLU A 87 -13.09 -9.77 8.83
N ILE A 88 -12.17 -9.01 9.40
CA ILE A 88 -11.76 -7.70 8.88
C ILE A 88 -11.16 -7.82 7.48
N ALA A 89 -10.26 -8.80 7.27
CA ALA A 89 -9.64 -9.03 5.96
C ALA A 89 -10.67 -9.41 4.89
N GLU A 90 -11.64 -10.27 5.22
CA GLU A 90 -12.72 -10.65 4.30
C GLU A 90 -13.66 -9.47 3.99
N ALA A 91 -14.06 -8.69 5.00
CA ALA A 91 -14.92 -7.51 4.80
C ALA A 91 -14.25 -6.45 3.92
N LEU A 92 -12.95 -6.20 4.13
CA LEU A 92 -12.16 -5.32 3.26
C LEU A 92 -12.03 -5.88 1.84
N ALA A 93 -11.82 -7.20 1.71
CA ALA A 93 -11.75 -7.86 0.42
C ALA A 93 -13.08 -7.77 -0.35
N GLU A 94 -14.21 -7.86 0.34
CA GLU A 94 -15.54 -7.68 -0.27
C GLU A 94 -15.75 -6.26 -0.81
N ARG A 95 -15.25 -5.25 -0.11
CA ARG A 95 -15.39 -3.84 -0.51
C ARG A 95 -14.40 -3.45 -1.62
N LEU A 96 -13.16 -3.90 -1.55
CA LEU A 96 -12.07 -3.47 -2.40
C LEU A 96 -11.77 -4.44 -3.56
N GLY A 97 -11.97 -5.73 -3.36
CA GLY A 97 -11.64 -6.77 -4.32
C GLY A 97 -12.33 -6.64 -5.69
N PRO A 98 -13.63 -6.23 -5.77
CA PRO A 98 -14.32 -6.03 -7.05
C PRO A 98 -13.82 -4.87 -7.89
N ILE A 99 -13.06 -3.93 -7.32
CA ILE A 99 -12.59 -2.73 -8.04
C ILE A 99 -11.71 -3.14 -9.23
N GLU A 100 -12.04 -2.64 -10.41
CA GLU A 100 -11.41 -2.99 -11.68
C GLU A 100 -10.45 -1.91 -12.17
N ALA A 101 -9.45 -2.33 -12.95
CA ALA A 101 -8.57 -1.43 -13.69
C ALA A 101 -9.28 -0.96 -14.97
N LEU A 102 -9.90 0.20 -14.90
CA LEU A 102 -10.60 0.81 -16.02
C LEU A 102 -9.66 1.71 -16.85
N PRO A 103 -9.95 1.95 -18.14
CA PRO A 103 -9.21 2.90 -18.94
C PRO A 103 -9.19 4.31 -18.31
N PRO A 104 -8.11 5.10 -18.48
CA PRO A 104 -7.97 6.40 -17.80
C PRO A 104 -9.06 7.44 -18.14
N ASN A 105 -9.73 7.27 -19.28
CA ASN A 105 -10.83 8.14 -19.73
C ASN A 105 -12.21 7.66 -19.25
N ASP A 106 -12.29 6.55 -18.55
CA ASP A 106 -13.54 6.10 -17.93
C ASP A 106 -13.82 6.95 -16.68
N PRO A 107 -15.01 7.54 -16.54
CA PRO A 107 -15.34 8.37 -15.38
C PRO A 107 -15.35 7.61 -14.04
N LYS A 108 -15.37 6.29 -14.08
CA LYS A 108 -15.29 5.41 -12.91
C LYS A 108 -13.87 4.91 -12.64
N ALA A 109 -12.87 5.30 -13.45
CA ALA A 109 -11.49 4.89 -13.24
C ALA A 109 -10.97 5.45 -11.91
N GLY A 110 -10.67 4.58 -10.96
CA GLY A 110 -10.19 4.96 -9.62
C GLY A 110 -8.79 4.44 -9.30
N LEU A 111 -8.21 3.62 -10.20
CA LEU A 111 -6.86 3.08 -10.00
C LEU A 111 -5.82 3.86 -10.81
N ALA A 112 -4.71 4.18 -10.17
CA ALA A 112 -3.57 4.80 -10.82
C ALA A 112 -2.68 3.77 -11.52
N ALA A 113 -2.24 4.09 -12.74
CA ALA A 113 -1.41 3.24 -13.56
C ALA A 113 0.06 3.22 -13.11
N PHE A 114 0.73 2.08 -13.28
CA PHE A 114 2.18 1.98 -13.31
C PHE A 114 2.64 2.22 -14.77
N THR A 115 3.24 3.38 -15.01
CA THR A 115 3.66 3.80 -16.36
C THR A 115 5.09 3.39 -16.71
N VAL A 116 5.88 3.00 -15.71
CA VAL A 116 7.22 2.45 -15.92
C VAL A 116 7.06 1.00 -16.36
N PRO A 117 7.58 0.62 -17.54
CA PRO A 117 7.46 -0.75 -18.05
C PRO A 117 7.96 -1.79 -17.05
N GLY A 118 7.15 -2.84 -16.82
CA GLY A 118 7.48 -3.94 -15.91
C GLY A 118 7.35 -3.63 -14.41
N MET A 119 7.09 -2.39 -14.01
CA MET A 119 7.01 -2.03 -12.58
C MET A 119 5.87 -2.75 -11.86
N GLY A 120 4.67 -2.78 -12.44
CA GLY A 120 3.53 -3.49 -11.85
C GLY A 120 3.82 -4.98 -11.67
N ALA A 121 4.41 -5.62 -12.68
CA ALA A 121 4.79 -7.03 -12.62
C ALA A 121 5.87 -7.29 -11.56
N ALA A 122 6.86 -6.39 -11.43
CA ALA A 122 7.90 -6.51 -10.41
C ALA A 122 7.34 -6.41 -8.98
N VAL A 123 6.41 -5.47 -8.75
CA VAL A 123 5.72 -5.33 -7.46
C VAL A 123 4.87 -6.56 -7.18
N TRP A 124 4.10 -7.03 -8.16
CA TRP A 124 3.25 -8.21 -7.98
C TRP A 124 4.06 -9.47 -7.65
N LYS A 125 5.16 -9.70 -8.37
CA LYS A 125 6.07 -10.81 -8.10
C LYS A 125 6.60 -10.81 -6.66
N GLN A 126 6.88 -9.64 -6.10
CA GLN A 126 7.31 -9.52 -4.72
C GLN A 126 6.19 -9.93 -3.75
N ILE A 127 4.94 -9.51 -4.04
CA ILE A 127 3.78 -9.90 -3.23
C ILE A 127 3.55 -11.40 -3.31
N GLU A 128 3.62 -11.99 -4.50
CA GLU A 128 3.50 -13.45 -4.69
C GLU A 128 4.53 -14.24 -3.86
N GLN A 129 5.74 -13.73 -3.72
CA GLN A 129 6.74 -14.34 -2.84
C GLN A 129 6.34 -14.28 -1.37
N ASP A 130 5.84 -13.14 -0.91
CA ASP A 130 5.40 -12.98 0.48
C ASP A 130 4.16 -13.82 0.81
N LEU A 131 3.27 -14.02 -0.17
CA LEU A 131 2.09 -14.88 -0.04
C LEU A 131 2.44 -16.37 0.16
N GLN A 132 3.68 -16.80 -0.10
CA GLN A 132 4.15 -18.15 0.20
C GLN A 132 4.48 -18.33 1.68
N THR A 133 4.45 -17.28 2.49
CA THR A 133 4.69 -17.37 3.94
C THR A 133 3.59 -18.19 4.62
N PRO A 134 3.94 -19.18 5.43
CA PRO A 134 2.95 -20.04 6.11
C PRO A 134 1.93 -19.21 6.91
N GLY A 135 0.64 -19.50 6.71
CA GLY A 135 -0.46 -18.85 7.40
C GLY A 135 -0.91 -17.51 6.80
N VAL A 136 -0.16 -16.94 5.87
CA VAL A 136 -0.59 -15.77 5.09
C VAL A 136 -1.69 -16.18 4.11
N THR A 137 -2.73 -15.36 3.98
CA THR A 137 -3.87 -15.63 3.09
C THR A 137 -4.17 -14.43 2.20
N HIS A 138 -4.34 -14.67 0.92
CA HIS A 138 -4.72 -13.64 -0.06
C HIS A 138 -6.25 -13.49 -0.12
N SER A 139 -6.83 -12.62 0.73
CA SER A 139 -8.29 -12.48 0.87
C SER A 139 -8.99 -11.98 -0.41
N THR A 140 -8.28 -11.22 -1.26
CA THR A 140 -8.83 -10.74 -2.54
C THR A 140 -8.63 -11.69 -3.72
N GLU A 141 -8.04 -12.87 -3.55
CA GLU A 141 -7.77 -13.84 -4.63
C GLU A 141 -9.02 -14.23 -5.40
N LYS A 142 -10.14 -14.44 -4.69
CA LYS A 142 -11.45 -14.82 -5.26
C LYS A 142 -12.01 -13.83 -6.30
N TYR A 143 -11.48 -12.61 -6.33
CA TYR A 143 -11.89 -11.57 -7.29
C TYR A 143 -11.03 -11.54 -8.57
N GLY A 144 -10.22 -12.58 -8.81
CA GLY A 144 -9.40 -12.75 -10.01
C GLY A 144 -8.04 -12.05 -9.96
N PRO A 145 -7.32 -12.00 -11.09
CA PRO A 145 -5.96 -11.49 -11.14
C PRO A 145 -5.84 -10.06 -10.63
N ARG A 146 -4.78 -9.79 -9.86
CA ARG A 146 -4.53 -8.43 -9.34
C ARG A 146 -3.70 -7.59 -10.29
N LEU A 147 -2.74 -8.20 -11.00
CA LEU A 147 -2.01 -7.52 -12.07
C LEU A 147 -2.87 -7.50 -13.34
N VAL A 148 -3.08 -6.32 -13.90
CA VAL A 148 -3.77 -6.09 -15.17
C VAL A 148 -2.84 -5.29 -16.07
N GLU A 149 -2.48 -5.88 -17.21
CA GLU A 149 -1.68 -5.21 -18.21
C GLU A 149 -2.55 -4.63 -19.33
N GLN A 150 -2.30 -3.38 -19.68
CA GLN A 150 -2.92 -2.68 -20.80
C GLN A 150 -1.83 -2.19 -21.75
N GLU A 151 -2.19 -1.71 -22.93
CA GLU A 151 -1.28 -1.37 -24.03
C GLU A 151 -0.10 -0.48 -23.59
N ARG A 152 -0.31 0.47 -22.69
CA ARG A 152 0.68 1.48 -22.31
C ARG A 152 0.99 1.54 -20.82
N ALA A 153 0.36 0.72 -20.01
CA ALA A 153 0.49 0.76 -18.56
C ALA A 153 0.06 -0.55 -17.93
N SER A 154 0.52 -0.82 -16.72
CA SER A 154 -0.02 -1.87 -15.88
C SER A 154 -0.74 -1.29 -14.66
N TYR A 155 -1.66 -2.07 -14.11
CA TYR A 155 -2.39 -1.73 -12.90
C TYR A 155 -2.28 -2.87 -11.90
N LEU A 156 -2.26 -2.51 -10.62
CA LEU A 156 -2.48 -3.46 -9.54
C LEU A 156 -3.84 -3.15 -8.90
N ARG A 157 -4.74 -4.14 -8.94
CA ARG A 157 -6.06 -4.06 -8.31
C ARG A 157 -5.89 -4.14 -6.80
N PRO A 158 -6.80 -3.56 -6.01
CA PRO A 158 -6.73 -3.57 -4.55
C PRO A 158 -6.47 -4.98 -4.01
N THR A 159 -5.49 -5.10 -3.13
CA THR A 159 -5.04 -6.39 -2.60
C THR A 159 -5.06 -6.36 -1.09
N ILE A 160 -5.85 -7.25 -0.49
CA ILE A 160 -5.96 -7.44 0.95
C ILE A 160 -5.38 -8.81 1.29
N VAL A 161 -4.53 -8.82 2.30
CA VAL A 161 -3.83 -10.02 2.77
C VAL A 161 -4.04 -10.15 4.27
N TYR A 162 -4.36 -11.35 4.74
CA TYR A 162 -4.26 -11.68 6.16
C TYR A 162 -2.86 -12.17 6.50
N ALA A 163 -2.29 -11.71 7.60
CA ALA A 163 -1.02 -12.16 8.14
C ALA A 163 -1.16 -12.60 9.61
N PRO A 164 -0.70 -13.80 9.97
CA PRO A 164 -0.89 -14.36 11.31
C PRO A 164 0.05 -13.75 12.37
N SER A 165 0.98 -12.90 11.97
CA SER A 165 1.98 -12.30 12.86
C SER A 165 2.55 -11.02 12.27
N PRO A 166 2.95 -10.06 13.11
CA PRO A 166 3.73 -8.90 12.69
C PRO A 166 5.04 -9.24 11.99
N ASP A 167 5.63 -10.40 12.27
CA ASP A 167 6.89 -10.87 11.67
C ASP A 167 6.73 -11.33 10.21
N ALA A 168 5.50 -11.52 9.74
CA ALA A 168 5.27 -11.90 8.36
C ALA A 168 5.81 -10.80 7.42
N PRO A 169 6.62 -11.14 6.38
CA PRO A 169 7.23 -10.14 5.49
C PRO A 169 6.23 -9.16 4.89
N VAL A 170 5.02 -9.63 4.58
CA VAL A 170 3.94 -8.81 4.02
C VAL A 170 3.42 -7.74 4.98
N ALA A 171 3.51 -7.96 6.30
CA ALA A 171 3.09 -7.01 7.34
C ALA A 171 4.03 -5.80 7.45
N GLN A 172 5.28 -5.94 6.99
CA GLN A 172 6.35 -4.96 7.11
C GLN A 172 6.58 -4.16 5.83
N LYS A 173 5.71 -4.30 4.82
CA LYS A 173 5.87 -3.67 3.51
C LYS A 173 4.79 -2.62 3.26
N GLU A 174 5.15 -1.67 2.42
CA GLU A 174 4.26 -0.67 1.85
C GLU A 174 4.41 -0.69 0.34
N TYR A 175 3.30 -0.60 -0.36
CA TYR A 175 3.26 -0.55 -1.81
C TYR A 175 2.45 0.65 -2.29
N MET A 176 2.86 1.24 -3.41
CA MET A 176 2.23 2.43 -3.99
C MET A 176 0.99 2.08 -4.84
N PHE A 177 0.07 1.32 -4.26
CA PHE A 177 -1.25 1.00 -4.78
C PHE A 177 -2.14 0.55 -3.60
N PRO A 178 -3.48 0.40 -3.74
CA PRO A 178 -4.34 0.00 -2.63
C PRO A 178 -3.99 -1.42 -2.14
N PHE A 179 -3.10 -1.49 -1.17
CA PHE A 179 -2.62 -2.71 -0.54
C PHE A 179 -2.68 -2.56 0.97
N ALA A 180 -3.21 -3.57 1.65
CA ALA A 180 -3.10 -3.64 3.10
C ALA A 180 -2.98 -5.09 3.60
N ALA A 181 -2.11 -5.27 4.61
CA ALA A 181 -2.07 -6.48 5.41
C ALA A 181 -2.93 -6.31 6.67
N VAL A 182 -3.87 -7.23 6.91
CA VAL A 182 -4.57 -7.34 8.19
C VAL A 182 -3.79 -8.32 9.04
N VAL A 183 -3.23 -7.82 10.13
CA VAL A 183 -2.21 -8.51 10.92
C VAL A 183 -2.76 -8.87 12.29
N GLU A 184 -2.65 -10.16 12.65
CA GLU A 184 -2.92 -10.60 14.01
C GLU A 184 -1.75 -10.21 14.91
N CYS A 185 -2.03 -9.36 15.91
CA CYS A 185 -1.03 -8.82 16.81
C CYS A 185 -1.65 -8.61 18.20
N PRO A 186 -1.10 -9.24 19.25
CA PRO A 186 -1.53 -8.96 20.61
C PRO A 186 -1.36 -7.46 20.93
N GLN A 187 -2.32 -6.86 21.65
CA GLN A 187 -2.27 -5.43 21.98
C GLN A 187 -0.95 -5.00 22.63
N ALA A 188 -0.35 -5.85 23.42
CA ALA A 188 0.94 -5.54 24.08
C ALA A 188 2.14 -5.44 23.12
N GLU A 189 1.96 -5.86 21.87
CA GLU A 189 3.00 -5.87 20.82
C GLU A 189 2.73 -4.87 19.69
N MET A 190 1.62 -4.12 19.76
CA MET A 190 1.23 -3.09 18.78
C MET A 190 2.07 -1.81 18.85
#